data_4d1a7184239b5ca9023ab2f817428690
#
_entry.id   4d1a7184239b5ca9023ab2f817428690
#
_cell.length_a   1.000
_cell.length_b   1.000
_cell.length_c   1.000
_cell.angle_alpha   90.00
_cell.angle_beta   90.00
_cell.angle_gamma   90.00
#
_symmetry.space_group_name_H-M   'P 1'
#
loop_
_entity.id
_entity.type
_entity.pdbx_description
1 polymer ?
#
loop_
_entity_poly.entity_id
_entity_poly.type
_entity_poly.pdbx_seq_one_letter_code
_entity_poly.pdbx_strand_id
1 'polypeptide(L)'
;MDKIISKLKRGISKDEFFNFFKNKYVGFDFEAIYDLLKFQGLPLTIIDDKIYLKTALTPYDEYEYTIVDLEVNNSKPKEGQAIEIGAVKIKNGNIIDEFSSLIYADEVPKYVTKVTGINQEMLQNQKSQKEILKKFRLFLGDSVFVAHAADFDFNFLAKQFEKENLGELLNRHLCTITLAEKTIEANRYGLKYLKEELNLPSEVDHRALGDARTTTRVFLKALENLPKDIVTVEDLISFGAPKKNKCKKKSNN
;
A
#
# COMPACT_ATOMS: atom_id res chain seq x y z
N MET A 1 -15.06 3.19 -5.73
CA MET A 1 -14.35 3.84 -4.60
C MET A 1 -13.92 5.28 -4.93
N ASP A 2 -13.36 5.60 -6.09
CA ASP A 2 -12.84 6.96 -6.44
C ASP A 2 -13.85 8.11 -6.29
N LYS A 3 -15.12 7.86 -6.63
CA LYS A 3 -16.18 8.86 -6.51
C LYS A 3 -16.40 9.32 -5.06
N ILE A 4 -16.40 8.40 -4.10
CA ILE A 4 -16.58 8.74 -2.68
C ILE A 4 -15.28 9.35 -2.10
N ILE A 5 -14.10 8.85 -2.48
CA ILE A 5 -12.82 9.44 -2.11
C ILE A 5 -12.75 10.92 -2.48
N SER A 6 -13.15 11.28 -3.72
CA SER A 6 -13.17 12.68 -4.17
C SER A 6 -14.10 13.57 -3.34
N LYS A 7 -15.20 13.02 -2.82
CA LYS A 7 -16.14 13.75 -1.97
C LYS A 7 -15.61 13.89 -0.54
N LEU A 8 -15.06 12.81 0.02
CA LEU A 8 -14.47 12.78 1.36
C LEU A 8 -13.29 13.75 1.53
N LYS A 9 -12.57 14.07 0.46
CA LYS A 9 -11.53 15.12 0.49
C LYS A 9 -12.09 16.51 0.88
N ARG A 10 -13.35 16.78 0.58
CA ARG A 10 -14.03 18.07 0.85
C ARG A 10 -14.95 18.03 2.06
N GLY A 11 -15.15 16.85 2.63
CA GLY A 11 -16.10 16.60 3.69
C GLY A 11 -17.53 16.41 3.18
N ILE A 12 -18.22 15.42 3.72
CA ILE A 12 -19.62 15.09 3.43
C ILE A 12 -20.39 14.89 4.74
N SER A 13 -21.71 15.07 4.70
CA SER A 13 -22.55 14.77 5.87
C SER A 13 -22.60 13.26 6.16
N LYS A 14 -22.96 12.91 7.41
CA LYS A 14 -23.20 11.52 7.82
C LYS A 14 -24.27 10.86 6.94
N ASP A 15 -25.34 11.58 6.61
CA ASP A 15 -26.42 11.08 5.76
C ASP A 15 -25.93 10.79 4.33
N GLU A 16 -25.11 11.67 3.74
CA GLU A 16 -24.55 11.44 2.40
C GLU A 16 -23.63 10.23 2.40
N PHE A 17 -22.80 10.09 3.43
CA PHE A 17 -21.91 8.93 3.61
C PHE A 17 -22.72 7.64 3.74
N PHE A 18 -23.71 7.61 4.66
CA PHE A 18 -24.57 6.45 4.87
C PHE A 18 -25.32 6.06 3.59
N ASN A 19 -25.93 7.04 2.90
CA ASN A 19 -26.66 6.80 1.65
C ASN A 19 -25.76 6.24 0.53
N PHE A 20 -24.46 6.54 0.54
CA PHE A 20 -23.52 5.96 -0.43
C PHE A 20 -23.27 4.48 -0.19
N PHE A 21 -23.21 4.06 1.07
CA PHE A 21 -22.78 2.71 1.44
C PHE A 21 -23.91 1.76 1.84
N LYS A 22 -25.10 2.24 2.22
CA LYS A 22 -26.21 1.43 2.76
C LYS A 22 -26.62 0.24 1.87
N ASN A 23 -26.56 0.39 0.55
CA ASN A 23 -26.92 -0.69 -0.38
C ASN A 23 -25.84 -1.79 -0.46
N LYS A 24 -24.58 -1.48 -0.13
CA LYS A 24 -23.49 -2.44 -0.07
C LYS A 24 -23.47 -3.17 1.28
N TYR A 25 -23.83 -2.49 2.36
CA TYR A 25 -23.80 -3.00 3.73
C TYR A 25 -25.21 -3.05 4.33
N VAL A 26 -26.07 -3.88 3.72
CA VAL A 26 -27.48 -4.03 4.12
C VAL A 26 -27.58 -4.49 5.58
N GLY A 27 -28.43 -3.79 6.35
CA GLY A 27 -28.64 -4.10 7.78
C GLY A 27 -27.67 -3.46 8.75
N PHE A 28 -26.63 -2.74 8.26
CA PHE A 28 -25.72 -1.96 9.10
C PHE A 28 -26.24 -0.52 9.24
N ASP A 29 -26.06 0.07 10.42
CA ASP A 29 -26.25 1.50 10.67
C ASP A 29 -25.02 2.32 10.23
N PHE A 30 -25.06 3.62 10.45
CA PHE A 30 -23.96 4.51 10.08
C PHE A 30 -22.66 4.17 10.83
N GLU A 31 -22.76 3.98 12.14
CA GLU A 31 -21.62 3.71 13.03
C GLU A 31 -20.91 2.42 12.61
N ALA A 32 -21.68 1.35 12.39
CA ALA A 32 -21.12 0.06 11.96
C ALA A 32 -20.42 0.16 10.59
N ILE A 33 -21.00 0.89 9.63
CA ILE A 33 -20.37 1.11 8.31
C ILE A 33 -19.10 1.95 8.45
N TYR A 34 -19.13 3.01 9.25
CA TYR A 34 -17.98 3.89 9.48
C TYR A 34 -16.81 3.13 10.09
N ASP A 35 -17.07 2.37 11.16
CA ASP A 35 -16.04 1.60 11.86
C ASP A 35 -15.49 0.45 11.00
N LEU A 36 -16.36 -0.23 10.23
CA LEU A 36 -15.95 -1.27 9.31
C LEU A 36 -15.01 -0.72 8.23
N LEU A 37 -15.34 0.41 7.62
CA LEU A 37 -14.50 1.00 6.58
C LEU A 37 -13.16 1.52 7.14
N LYS A 38 -13.15 2.07 8.35
CA LYS A 38 -11.90 2.42 9.07
C LYS A 38 -11.06 1.17 9.33
N PHE A 39 -11.67 0.10 9.86
CA PHE A 39 -10.98 -1.15 10.10
C PHE A 39 -10.39 -1.75 8.82
N GLN A 40 -11.04 -1.53 7.67
CA GLN A 40 -10.54 -1.94 6.37
C GLN A 40 -9.44 -0.99 5.79
N GLY A 41 -9.04 0.02 6.55
CA GLY A 41 -7.93 0.90 6.23
C GLY A 41 -8.33 2.22 5.53
N LEU A 42 -9.63 2.52 5.38
CA LEU A 42 -10.05 3.82 4.87
C LEU A 42 -9.78 4.90 5.94
N PRO A 43 -8.92 5.91 5.68
CA PRO A 43 -8.50 6.89 6.69
C PRO A 43 -9.57 7.95 6.91
N LEU A 44 -10.63 7.60 7.65
CA LEU A 44 -11.77 8.46 7.95
C LEU A 44 -11.58 9.24 9.25
N THR A 45 -12.06 10.49 9.26
CA THR A 45 -12.20 11.31 10.48
C THR A 45 -13.51 12.10 10.42
N ILE A 46 -14.04 12.47 11.59
CA ILE A 46 -15.22 13.32 11.74
C ILE A 46 -14.80 14.64 12.35
N ILE A 47 -15.14 15.75 11.69
CA ILE A 47 -14.94 17.12 12.17
C ILE A 47 -16.24 17.89 11.89
N ASP A 48 -16.81 18.54 12.93
CA ASP A 48 -18.05 19.32 12.83
C ASP A 48 -19.18 18.60 12.08
N ASP A 49 -19.46 17.34 12.49
CA ASP A 49 -20.46 16.44 11.91
C ASP A 49 -20.28 16.08 10.42
N LYS A 50 -19.16 16.43 9.83
CA LYS A 50 -18.77 15.99 8.49
C LYS A 50 -17.67 14.94 8.53
N ILE A 51 -17.73 14.04 7.56
CA ILE A 51 -16.74 12.97 7.38
C ILE A 51 -15.75 13.38 6.31
N TYR A 52 -14.49 13.28 6.64
CA TYR A 52 -13.36 13.60 5.76
C TYR A 52 -12.43 12.41 5.60
N LEU A 53 -11.59 12.45 4.55
CA LEU A 53 -10.35 11.69 4.54
C LEU A 53 -9.33 12.40 5.43
N LYS A 54 -8.83 11.72 6.46
CA LYS A 54 -7.77 12.21 7.33
C LYS A 54 -6.52 12.60 6.52
N THR A 55 -6.21 11.84 5.46
CA THR A 55 -5.11 12.11 4.51
C THR A 55 -5.25 13.42 3.73
N ALA A 56 -6.46 13.97 3.59
CA ALA A 56 -6.67 15.27 2.93
C ALA A 56 -6.46 16.46 3.87
N LEU A 57 -6.37 16.22 5.17
CA LEU A 57 -6.29 17.25 6.20
C LEU A 57 -4.94 17.24 6.95
N THR A 58 -4.14 16.18 6.76
CA THR A 58 -2.88 16.00 7.48
C THR A 58 -1.70 16.31 6.56
N PRO A 59 -0.69 17.08 7.02
CA PRO A 59 0.57 17.27 6.33
C PRO A 59 1.23 15.93 5.99
N TYR A 60 1.86 15.85 4.80
CA TYR A 60 2.43 14.58 4.33
C TYR A 60 3.57 14.07 5.23
N ASP A 61 4.29 14.92 5.89
CA ASP A 61 5.43 14.60 6.78
C ASP A 61 4.99 14.16 8.18
N GLU A 62 3.74 14.44 8.59
CA GLU A 62 3.18 14.08 9.90
C GLU A 62 2.38 12.75 9.87
N TYR A 63 2.13 12.19 8.69
CA TYR A 63 1.29 10.99 8.54
C TYR A 63 2.10 9.70 8.67
N GLU A 64 1.39 8.59 8.90
CA GLU A 64 1.99 7.26 8.93
C GLU A 64 1.98 6.62 7.54
N TYR A 65 3.12 6.09 7.14
CA TYR A 65 3.29 5.30 5.92
C TYR A 65 3.77 3.91 6.28
N THR A 66 3.21 2.90 5.64
CA THR A 66 3.68 1.51 5.73
C THR A 66 4.23 1.12 4.39
N ILE A 67 5.54 0.95 4.34
CA ILE A 67 6.28 0.54 3.14
C ILE A 67 6.30 -0.98 3.11
N VAL A 68 5.72 -1.57 2.06
CA VAL A 68 5.44 -3.00 1.97
C VAL A 68 6.15 -3.60 0.79
N ASP A 69 6.62 -4.82 0.96
CA ASP A 69 7.13 -5.68 -0.09
C ASP A 69 6.64 -7.12 0.13
N LEU A 70 6.42 -7.87 -0.95
CA LEU A 70 5.88 -9.21 -0.94
C LEU A 70 6.76 -10.18 -1.72
N GLU A 71 6.99 -11.37 -1.14
CA GLU A 71 7.37 -12.52 -1.93
C GLU A 71 6.16 -13.42 -2.17
N VAL A 72 6.00 -13.88 -3.40
CA VAL A 72 4.81 -14.64 -3.84
C VAL A 72 5.22 -15.94 -4.54
N ASN A 73 4.44 -16.99 -4.37
CA ASN A 73 4.73 -18.24 -5.07
C ASN A 73 4.21 -18.27 -6.52
N ASN A 74 3.33 -17.33 -6.89
CA ASN A 74 2.86 -17.09 -8.26
C ASN A 74 2.42 -15.63 -8.37
N SER A 75 2.85 -14.94 -9.43
CA SER A 75 2.53 -13.53 -9.66
C SER A 75 1.05 -13.25 -9.98
N LYS A 76 0.28 -14.28 -10.30
CA LYS A 76 -1.17 -14.15 -10.52
C LYS A 76 -1.92 -14.27 -9.20
N PRO A 77 -2.59 -13.22 -8.69
CA PRO A 77 -3.21 -13.23 -7.35
C PRO A 77 -4.31 -14.28 -7.16
N LYS A 78 -4.94 -14.74 -8.25
CA LYS A 78 -5.98 -15.80 -8.20
C LYS A 78 -5.38 -17.19 -8.01
N GLU A 79 -4.19 -17.44 -8.56
CA GLU A 79 -3.50 -18.73 -8.58
C GLU A 79 -2.47 -18.83 -7.45
N GLY A 80 -1.88 -17.71 -7.07
CA GLY A 80 -0.84 -17.60 -6.06
C GLY A 80 -1.31 -17.18 -4.68
N GLN A 81 -0.35 -17.19 -3.77
CA GLN A 81 -0.43 -16.61 -2.43
C GLN A 81 0.87 -15.92 -2.07
N ALA A 82 0.81 -15.01 -1.10
CA ALA A 82 2.01 -14.47 -0.48
C ALA A 82 2.71 -15.56 0.35
N ILE A 83 4.02 -15.65 0.22
CA ILE A 83 4.87 -16.55 1.01
C ILE A 83 5.75 -15.82 2.01
N GLU A 84 5.95 -14.51 1.81
CA GLU A 84 6.54 -13.61 2.79
C GLU A 84 5.89 -12.23 2.67
N ILE A 85 5.70 -11.55 3.80
CA ILE A 85 5.33 -10.14 3.88
C ILE A 85 6.39 -9.44 4.71
N GLY A 86 7.02 -8.41 4.14
CA GLY A 86 7.90 -7.50 4.83
C GLY A 86 7.31 -6.09 4.80
N ALA A 87 7.34 -5.38 5.94
CA ALA A 87 6.90 -4.01 5.95
C ALA A 87 7.63 -3.16 7.00
N VAL A 88 7.80 -1.89 6.69
CA VAL A 88 8.39 -0.88 7.56
C VAL A 88 7.37 0.24 7.75
N LYS A 89 7.04 0.55 8.98
CA LYS A 89 6.18 1.68 9.30
C LYS A 89 7.01 2.90 9.68
N ILE A 90 6.70 4.02 9.04
CA ILE A 90 7.37 5.29 9.34
C ILE A 90 6.36 6.37 9.74
N LYS A 91 6.84 7.30 10.57
CA LYS A 91 6.15 8.53 10.93
C LYS A 91 7.17 9.64 11.18
N ASN A 92 6.89 10.86 10.72
CA ASN A 92 7.80 12.01 10.86
C ASN A 92 9.24 11.67 10.35
N GLY A 93 9.34 10.93 9.25
CA GLY A 93 10.62 10.51 8.68
C GLY A 93 11.37 9.40 9.43
N ASN A 94 10.85 8.91 10.56
CA ASN A 94 11.50 7.90 11.40
C ASN A 94 10.79 6.54 11.28
N ILE A 95 11.57 5.45 11.30
CA ILE A 95 11.03 4.10 11.43
C ILE A 95 10.49 3.94 12.86
N ILE A 96 9.23 3.55 12.98
CA ILE A 96 8.53 3.36 14.27
C ILE A 96 8.19 1.90 14.54
N ASP A 97 8.06 1.06 13.50
CA ASP A 97 7.78 -0.37 13.66
C ASP A 97 8.16 -1.14 12.39
N GLU A 98 8.32 -2.46 12.51
CA GLU A 98 8.60 -3.37 11.39
C GLU A 98 7.76 -4.64 11.50
N PHE A 99 7.35 -5.16 10.36
CA PHE A 99 6.65 -6.43 10.24
C PHE A 99 7.40 -7.34 9.29
N SER A 100 7.63 -8.59 9.72
CA SER A 100 8.21 -9.63 8.86
C SER A 100 7.58 -10.97 9.19
N SER A 101 7.08 -11.65 8.19
CA SER A 101 6.51 -12.99 8.37
C SER A 101 6.60 -13.82 7.11
N LEU A 102 7.17 -15.02 7.25
CA LEU A 102 6.94 -16.12 6.32
C LEU A 102 5.51 -16.64 6.51
N ILE A 103 4.94 -17.20 5.44
CA ILE A 103 3.57 -17.70 5.39
C ILE A 103 3.58 -19.14 4.90
N TYR A 104 2.83 -20.02 5.56
CA TYR A 104 2.64 -21.39 5.10
C TYR A 104 2.15 -21.43 3.65
N ALA A 105 2.77 -22.27 2.83
CA ALA A 105 2.34 -22.59 1.47
C ALA A 105 2.56 -24.08 1.17
N ASP A 106 1.63 -24.67 0.46
CA ASP A 106 1.71 -26.10 0.07
C ASP A 106 2.82 -26.34 -0.95
N GLU A 107 3.13 -25.34 -1.78
CA GLU A 107 4.12 -25.43 -2.84
C GLU A 107 4.89 -24.12 -3.05
N VAL A 108 6.21 -24.25 -3.22
CA VAL A 108 7.11 -23.17 -3.65
C VAL A 108 7.80 -23.60 -4.95
N PRO A 109 7.50 -22.98 -6.08
CA PRO A 109 8.13 -23.31 -7.36
C PRO A 109 9.65 -23.09 -7.30
N LYS A 110 10.43 -23.97 -7.95
CA LYS A 110 11.90 -23.91 -7.95
C LYS A 110 12.47 -22.57 -8.40
N TYR A 111 11.80 -21.89 -9.35
CA TYR A 111 12.25 -20.58 -9.81
C TYR A 111 12.08 -19.51 -8.72
N VAL A 112 11.03 -19.59 -7.89
CA VAL A 112 10.81 -18.70 -6.75
C VAL A 112 11.91 -18.90 -5.71
N THR A 113 12.19 -20.16 -5.33
CA THR A 113 13.31 -20.48 -4.42
C THR A 113 14.64 -19.95 -4.95
N LYS A 114 14.88 -20.04 -6.27
CA LYS A 114 16.12 -19.53 -6.88
C LYS A 114 16.27 -18.01 -6.74
N VAL A 115 15.17 -17.26 -6.77
CA VAL A 115 15.17 -15.80 -6.70
C VAL A 115 15.16 -15.32 -5.25
N THR A 116 14.25 -15.86 -4.42
CA THR A 116 13.97 -15.36 -3.07
C THR A 116 14.78 -16.07 -1.98
N GLY A 117 15.37 -17.24 -2.29
CA GLY A 117 15.96 -18.14 -1.29
C GLY A 117 14.95 -18.87 -0.41
N ILE A 118 13.64 -18.57 -0.54
CA ILE A 118 12.57 -19.20 0.23
C ILE A 118 12.29 -20.59 -0.37
N ASN A 119 12.42 -21.63 0.42
CA ASN A 119 12.12 -22.99 0.03
C ASN A 119 10.93 -23.58 0.81
N GLN A 120 10.46 -24.74 0.38
CA GLN A 120 9.31 -25.43 0.97
C GLN A 120 9.50 -25.73 2.46
N GLU A 121 10.70 -26.14 2.87
CA GLU A 121 10.99 -26.50 4.26
C GLU A 121 10.84 -25.31 5.21
N MET A 122 11.24 -24.11 4.76
CA MET A 122 11.07 -22.87 5.54
C MET A 122 9.61 -22.51 5.81
N LEU A 123 8.68 -22.98 4.97
CA LEU A 123 7.25 -22.61 5.03
C LEU A 123 6.39 -23.65 5.74
N GLN A 124 6.83 -24.90 5.86
CA GLN A 124 6.02 -26.02 6.38
C GLN A 124 5.43 -25.78 7.78
N ASN A 125 6.15 -25.09 8.65
CA ASN A 125 5.74 -24.82 10.04
C ASN A 125 5.29 -23.37 10.28
N GLN A 126 5.08 -22.61 9.20
CA GLN A 126 4.64 -21.21 9.31
C GLN A 126 3.12 -21.13 9.54
N LYS A 127 2.67 -19.96 10.00
CA LYS A 127 1.24 -19.68 10.16
C LYS A 127 0.54 -19.60 8.82
N SER A 128 -0.76 -19.89 8.83
CA SER A 128 -1.60 -19.76 7.65
C SER A 128 -1.64 -18.31 7.13
N GLN A 129 -1.90 -18.17 5.83
CA GLN A 129 -2.08 -16.85 5.21
C GLN A 129 -3.13 -16.02 5.94
N LYS A 130 -4.27 -16.62 6.31
CA LYS A 130 -5.33 -15.95 7.04
C LYS A 130 -4.88 -15.34 8.37
N GLU A 131 -4.09 -16.07 9.14
CA GLU A 131 -3.55 -15.58 10.42
C GLU A 131 -2.59 -14.42 10.23
N ILE A 132 -1.69 -14.52 9.23
CA ILE A 132 -0.72 -13.47 8.96
C ILE A 132 -1.39 -12.23 8.40
N LEU A 133 -2.36 -12.37 7.48
CA LEU A 133 -3.11 -11.23 6.95
C LEU A 133 -3.91 -10.49 8.03
N LYS A 134 -4.47 -11.20 9.02
CA LYS A 134 -5.12 -10.54 10.17
C LYS A 134 -4.13 -9.69 10.97
N LYS A 135 -2.93 -10.22 11.26
CA LYS A 135 -1.88 -9.47 11.97
C LYS A 135 -1.39 -8.29 11.14
N PHE A 136 -1.19 -8.51 9.84
CA PHE A 136 -0.76 -7.47 8.92
C PHE A 136 -1.79 -6.33 8.81
N ARG A 137 -3.09 -6.63 8.81
CA ARG A 137 -4.14 -5.59 8.85
C ARG A 137 -4.03 -4.72 10.10
N LEU A 138 -3.80 -5.31 11.27
CA LEU A 138 -3.63 -4.55 12.51
C LEU A 138 -2.36 -3.70 12.46
N PHE A 139 -1.28 -4.25 11.93
CA PHE A 139 -0.04 -3.50 11.70
C PHE A 139 -0.24 -2.36 10.70
N LEU A 140 -0.89 -2.59 9.57
CA LEU A 140 -1.13 -1.59 8.53
C LEU A 140 -2.02 -0.44 9.05
N GLY A 141 -3.13 -0.76 9.74
CA GLY A 141 -4.09 0.25 10.21
C GLY A 141 -4.65 1.10 9.08
N ASP A 142 -4.75 2.41 9.30
CA ASP A 142 -5.19 3.41 8.31
C ASP A 142 -4.02 4.16 7.63
N SER A 143 -2.77 3.68 7.83
CA SER A 143 -1.58 4.26 7.20
C SER A 143 -1.65 4.21 5.67
N VAL A 144 -0.91 5.07 5.00
CA VAL A 144 -0.74 4.99 3.54
C VAL A 144 0.12 3.78 3.21
N PHE A 145 -0.41 2.89 2.38
CA PHE A 145 0.34 1.76 1.82
C PHE A 145 1.32 2.26 0.76
N VAL A 146 2.59 2.00 0.92
CA VAL A 146 3.63 2.39 -0.04
C VAL A 146 4.37 1.14 -0.50
N ALA A 147 4.61 1.01 -1.80
CA ALA A 147 5.44 -0.08 -2.32
C ALA A 147 6.21 0.34 -3.57
N HIS A 148 7.22 -0.43 -3.91
CA HIS A 148 7.96 -0.26 -5.17
C HIS A 148 7.27 -1.09 -6.26
N ALA A 149 6.49 -0.44 -7.15
CA ALA A 149 5.45 -0.99 -8.01
C ALA A 149 4.13 -1.29 -7.26
N ALA A 150 3.65 -0.34 -6.48
CA ALA A 150 2.54 -0.48 -5.53
C ALA A 150 1.25 -1.10 -6.11
N ASP A 151 0.97 -0.91 -7.40
CA ASP A 151 -0.20 -1.53 -8.05
C ASP A 151 -0.15 -3.07 -7.99
N PHE A 152 1.05 -3.66 -8.05
CA PHE A 152 1.19 -5.10 -7.90
C PHE A 152 0.91 -5.54 -6.47
N ASP A 153 1.66 -5.04 -5.50
CA ASP A 153 1.59 -5.49 -4.09
C ASP A 153 0.22 -5.20 -3.48
N PHE A 154 -0.32 -4.00 -3.72
CA PHE A 154 -1.62 -3.61 -3.20
C PHE A 154 -2.75 -4.47 -3.75
N ASN A 155 -2.81 -4.66 -5.09
CA ASN A 155 -3.85 -5.48 -5.72
C ASN A 155 -3.69 -6.96 -5.36
N PHE A 156 -2.45 -7.45 -5.24
CA PHE A 156 -2.19 -8.81 -4.81
C PHE A 156 -2.75 -9.04 -3.41
N LEU A 157 -2.37 -8.22 -2.43
CA LEU A 157 -2.88 -8.31 -1.06
C LEU A 157 -4.39 -8.13 -0.98
N ALA A 158 -4.97 -7.13 -1.68
CA ALA A 158 -6.41 -6.93 -1.72
C ALA A 158 -7.14 -8.22 -2.15
N LYS A 159 -6.59 -8.93 -3.15
CA LYS A 159 -7.15 -10.22 -3.58
C LYS A 159 -6.97 -11.34 -2.56
N GLN A 160 -5.84 -11.35 -1.82
CA GLN A 160 -5.66 -12.33 -0.74
C GLN A 160 -6.61 -12.06 0.43
N PHE A 161 -6.83 -10.80 0.81
CA PHE A 161 -7.84 -10.43 1.82
C PHE A 161 -9.25 -10.91 1.43
N GLU A 162 -9.63 -10.74 0.16
CA GLU A 162 -10.90 -11.24 -0.38
C GLU A 162 -10.98 -12.77 -0.31
N LYS A 163 -9.96 -13.50 -0.76
CA LYS A 163 -9.89 -14.98 -0.72
C LYS A 163 -10.07 -15.53 0.69
N GLU A 164 -9.50 -14.87 1.68
CA GLU A 164 -9.56 -15.28 3.10
C GLU A 164 -10.81 -14.79 3.82
N ASN A 165 -11.75 -14.12 3.14
CA ASN A 165 -12.95 -13.49 3.73
C ASN A 165 -12.61 -12.51 4.87
N LEU A 166 -11.56 -11.71 4.68
CA LEU A 166 -11.10 -10.69 5.62
C LEU A 166 -11.59 -9.28 5.29
N GLY A 167 -12.48 -9.13 4.32
CA GLY A 167 -12.96 -7.84 3.84
C GLY A 167 -12.02 -7.18 2.83
N GLU A 168 -12.26 -5.90 2.56
CA GLU A 168 -11.50 -5.13 1.55
C GLU A 168 -10.22 -4.54 2.14
N LEU A 169 -9.27 -4.19 1.28
CA LEU A 169 -8.11 -3.36 1.59
C LEU A 169 -8.40 -1.96 1.02
N LEU A 170 -8.66 -0.98 1.89
CA LEU A 170 -9.13 0.35 1.51
C LEU A 170 -8.13 1.47 1.81
N ASN A 171 -6.92 1.11 2.20
CA ASN A 171 -5.84 2.07 2.45
C ASN A 171 -5.58 2.93 1.22
N ARG A 172 -5.27 4.19 1.44
CA ARG A 172 -4.64 4.99 0.39
C ARG A 172 -3.29 4.38 0.05
N HIS A 173 -2.88 4.43 -1.20
CA HIS A 173 -1.61 3.84 -1.61
C HIS A 173 -0.81 4.75 -2.54
N LEU A 174 0.51 4.56 -2.55
CA LEU A 174 1.49 5.35 -3.29
C LEU A 174 2.59 4.45 -3.86
N CYS A 175 2.96 4.67 -5.11
CA CYS A 175 4.04 3.96 -5.79
C CYS A 175 5.35 4.75 -5.71
N THR A 176 6.40 4.15 -5.17
CA THR A 176 7.72 4.81 -5.09
C THR A 176 8.41 4.95 -6.44
N ILE A 177 8.12 4.09 -7.43
CA ILE A 177 8.66 4.25 -8.80
C ILE A 177 8.20 5.58 -9.39
N THR A 178 6.88 5.79 -9.44
CA THR A 178 6.31 7.00 -10.04
C THR A 178 6.61 8.27 -9.26
N LEU A 179 6.85 8.15 -7.94
CA LEU A 179 7.32 9.25 -7.12
C LEU A 179 8.80 9.56 -7.43
N ALA A 180 9.67 8.56 -7.44
CA ALA A 180 11.10 8.69 -7.72
C ALA A 180 11.36 9.26 -9.13
N GLU A 181 10.59 8.85 -10.14
CA GLU A 181 10.67 9.42 -11.50
C GLU A 181 10.47 10.95 -11.55
N LYS A 182 9.88 11.55 -10.53
CA LYS A 182 9.57 12.98 -10.45
C LYS A 182 10.47 13.75 -9.49
N THR A 183 11.20 13.04 -8.62
CA THR A 183 11.94 13.65 -7.52
C THR A 183 13.40 13.23 -7.43
N ILE A 184 13.80 12.17 -8.12
CA ILE A 184 15.16 11.62 -8.08
C ILE A 184 15.69 11.61 -9.52
N GLU A 185 16.88 12.14 -9.73
CA GLU A 185 17.58 12.01 -11.01
C GLU A 185 18.29 10.66 -11.05
N ALA A 186 17.81 9.76 -11.92
CA ALA A 186 18.36 8.43 -12.11
C ALA A 186 18.12 7.91 -13.53
N ASN A 187 18.99 6.99 -14.00
CA ASN A 187 18.85 6.38 -15.33
C ASN A 187 17.77 5.30 -15.38
N ARG A 188 17.51 4.65 -14.25
CA ARG A 188 16.53 3.57 -14.11
C ARG A 188 15.91 3.61 -12.71
N TYR A 189 14.62 3.27 -12.62
CA TYR A 189 13.83 3.40 -11.39
C TYR A 189 13.44 2.07 -10.75
N GLY A 190 14.01 0.94 -11.18
CA GLY A 190 13.88 -0.33 -10.46
C GLY A 190 14.69 -0.30 -9.16
N LEU A 191 14.21 -0.99 -8.11
CA LEU A 191 14.77 -0.89 -6.75
C LEU A 191 16.29 -1.13 -6.70
N LYS A 192 16.76 -2.17 -7.40
CA LYS A 192 18.18 -2.47 -7.52
C LYS A 192 19.01 -1.30 -8.05
N TYR A 193 18.50 -0.63 -9.11
CA TYR A 193 19.23 0.48 -9.74
C TYR A 193 19.22 1.72 -8.85
N LEU A 194 18.09 2.03 -8.19
CA LEU A 194 18.01 3.13 -7.24
C LEU A 194 18.90 2.89 -6.01
N LYS A 195 19.00 1.63 -5.54
CA LYS A 195 19.90 1.25 -4.46
C LYS A 195 21.37 1.57 -4.83
N GLU A 196 21.79 1.22 -6.04
CA GLU A 196 23.14 1.50 -6.56
C GLU A 196 23.36 3.00 -6.76
N GLU A 197 22.46 3.70 -7.47
CA GLU A 197 22.55 5.13 -7.78
C GLU A 197 22.60 6.04 -6.54
N LEU A 198 21.82 5.70 -5.53
CA LEU A 198 21.73 6.42 -4.26
C LEU A 198 22.75 5.95 -3.21
N ASN A 199 23.63 4.99 -3.54
CA ASN A 199 24.60 4.40 -2.61
C ASN A 199 23.95 3.93 -1.30
N LEU A 200 22.77 3.28 -1.38
CA LEU A 200 22.05 2.83 -0.20
C LEU A 200 22.73 1.61 0.44
N PRO A 201 22.63 1.44 1.78
CA PRO A 201 23.18 0.27 2.48
C PRO A 201 22.65 -1.03 1.89
N SER A 202 23.50 -2.06 1.87
CA SER A 202 23.13 -3.38 1.40
C SER A 202 22.21 -4.06 2.39
N GLU A 203 21.01 -4.41 1.96
CA GLU A 203 20.11 -5.36 2.61
C GLU A 203 20.17 -6.70 1.87
N VAL A 204 19.58 -7.73 2.42
CA VAL A 204 19.42 -9.00 1.72
C VAL A 204 18.36 -8.82 0.62
N ASP A 205 18.81 -8.81 -0.61
CA ASP A 205 17.92 -8.68 -1.78
C ASP A 205 16.96 -9.89 -1.88
N HIS A 206 15.77 -9.65 -2.41
CA HIS A 206 14.72 -10.66 -2.55
C HIS A 206 14.31 -11.30 -1.22
N ARG A 207 14.28 -10.51 -0.16
CA ARG A 207 13.65 -10.79 1.12
C ARG A 207 12.76 -9.61 1.46
N ALA A 208 11.50 -9.87 1.64
CA ALA A 208 10.48 -8.83 1.71
C ALA A 208 10.80 -7.69 2.72
N LEU A 209 11.32 -7.99 3.91
CA LEU A 209 11.71 -6.92 4.85
C LEU A 209 12.95 -6.14 4.37
N GLY A 210 13.93 -6.79 3.75
CA GLY A 210 15.11 -6.12 3.17
C GLY A 210 14.74 -5.15 2.06
N ASP A 211 13.87 -5.59 1.15
CA ASP A 211 13.38 -4.76 0.05
C ASP A 211 12.45 -3.65 0.54
N ALA A 212 11.61 -3.89 1.56
CA ALA A 212 10.82 -2.85 2.22
C ALA A 212 11.72 -1.78 2.89
N ARG A 213 12.82 -2.15 3.55
CA ARG A 213 13.80 -1.21 4.12
C ARG A 213 14.50 -0.39 3.04
N THR A 214 14.90 -1.03 1.95
CA THR A 214 15.51 -0.33 0.79
C THR A 214 14.51 0.64 0.18
N THR A 215 13.27 0.21 -0.03
CA THR A 215 12.17 1.04 -0.52
C THR A 215 11.87 2.21 0.42
N THR A 216 11.97 2.01 1.74
CA THR A 216 11.82 3.10 2.73
C THR A 216 12.86 4.19 2.51
N ARG A 217 14.13 3.83 2.29
CA ARG A 217 15.20 4.82 2.03
C ARG A 217 14.96 5.58 0.72
N VAL A 218 14.53 4.86 -0.34
CA VAL A 218 14.15 5.50 -1.62
C VAL A 218 12.98 6.45 -1.41
N PHE A 219 11.96 6.05 -0.66
CA PHE A 219 10.80 6.89 -0.36
C PHE A 219 11.20 8.16 0.39
N LEU A 220 11.97 8.04 1.47
CA LEU A 220 12.45 9.19 2.24
C LEU A 220 13.30 10.13 1.38
N LYS A 221 14.18 9.59 0.52
CA LYS A 221 14.96 10.38 -0.42
C LYS A 221 14.10 11.13 -1.43
N ALA A 222 13.04 10.50 -1.90
CA ALA A 222 12.08 11.12 -2.82
C ALA A 222 11.33 12.29 -2.16
N LEU A 223 11.03 12.22 -0.86
CA LEU A 223 10.36 13.30 -0.12
C LEU A 223 11.23 14.57 0.00
N GLU A 224 12.56 14.46 0.01
CA GLU A 224 13.47 15.62 0.11
C GLU A 224 13.35 16.60 -1.08
N ASN A 225 12.90 16.11 -2.23
CA ASN A 225 12.85 16.89 -3.49
C ASN A 225 11.42 17.17 -3.97
N LEU A 226 10.45 17.18 -3.05
CA LEU A 226 9.07 17.49 -3.40
C LEU A 226 8.88 18.97 -3.73
N PRO A 227 8.02 19.30 -4.71
CA PRO A 227 7.58 20.69 -4.94
C PRO A 227 6.92 21.28 -3.70
N LYS A 228 7.07 22.60 -3.48
CA LYS A 228 6.56 23.30 -2.28
C LYS A 228 5.03 23.33 -2.16
N ASP A 229 4.32 23.08 -3.23
CA ASP A 229 2.86 23.02 -3.30
C ASP A 229 2.30 21.67 -2.86
N ILE A 230 3.14 20.67 -2.60
CA ILE A 230 2.75 19.40 -2.00
C ILE A 230 2.72 19.59 -0.48
N VAL A 231 1.52 19.68 0.09
CA VAL A 231 1.29 19.98 1.51
C VAL A 231 0.68 18.79 2.25
N THR A 232 -0.40 18.24 1.69
CA THR A 232 -1.13 17.14 2.33
C THR A 232 -0.71 15.77 1.80
N VAL A 233 -1.09 14.71 2.52
CA VAL A 233 -0.91 13.33 2.04
C VAL A 233 -1.62 13.08 0.70
N GLU A 234 -2.80 13.70 0.49
CA GLU A 234 -3.53 13.54 -0.78
C GLU A 234 -2.87 14.30 -1.94
N ASP A 235 -2.16 15.41 -1.66
CA ASP A 235 -1.33 16.07 -2.65
C ASP A 235 -0.15 15.18 -3.06
N LEU A 236 0.52 14.56 -2.07
CA LEU A 236 1.62 13.62 -2.30
C LEU A 236 1.16 12.41 -3.14
N ILE A 237 0.03 11.78 -2.78
CA ILE A 237 -0.55 10.66 -3.53
C ILE A 237 -0.90 11.09 -4.96
N SER A 238 -1.50 12.26 -5.12
CA SER A 238 -1.86 12.80 -6.43
C SER A 238 -0.62 13.12 -7.27
N PHE A 239 0.41 13.68 -6.67
CA PHE A 239 1.70 13.93 -7.29
C PHE A 239 2.39 12.63 -7.69
N GLY A 240 2.47 11.62 -6.81
CA GLY A 240 3.05 10.30 -7.07
C GLY A 240 2.25 9.42 -8.04
N ALA A 241 1.04 9.81 -8.43
CA ALA A 241 0.24 9.03 -9.38
C ALA A 241 0.87 8.99 -10.79
N PRO A 242 0.72 7.89 -11.54
CA PRO A 242 1.20 7.81 -12.91
C PRO A 242 0.52 8.87 -13.79
N LYS A 243 1.27 9.44 -14.74
CA LYS A 243 0.68 10.38 -15.71
C LYS A 243 -0.42 9.68 -16.48
N LYS A 244 -1.66 10.19 -16.44
CA LYS A 244 -2.74 9.70 -17.30
C LYS A 244 -2.32 9.90 -18.75
N ASN A 245 -2.01 8.82 -19.47
CA ASN A 245 -1.83 8.87 -20.91
C ASN A 245 -3.13 9.42 -21.50
N LYS A 246 -3.09 10.64 -22.04
CA LYS A 246 -4.15 11.15 -22.89
C LYS A 246 -4.23 10.19 -24.09
N CYS A 247 -5.25 9.33 -24.06
CA CYS A 247 -5.55 8.45 -25.19
C CYS A 247 -5.67 9.35 -26.43
N LYS A 248 -4.66 9.33 -27.31
CA LYS A 248 -4.77 9.98 -28.62
C LYS A 248 -5.89 9.23 -29.34
N LYS A 249 -7.08 9.84 -29.40
CA LYS A 249 -8.09 9.45 -30.36
C LYS A 249 -7.42 9.51 -31.73
N LYS A 250 -7.10 8.36 -32.32
CA LYS A 250 -6.82 8.29 -33.74
C LYS A 250 -8.07 8.78 -34.44
N SER A 251 -8.04 9.98 -34.96
CA SER A 251 -8.98 10.44 -35.96
C SER A 251 -8.65 9.63 -37.22
N ASN A 252 -9.48 8.63 -37.50
CA ASN A 252 -9.54 8.04 -38.82
C ASN A 252 -10.21 9.09 -39.72
N ASN A 253 -9.43 9.67 -40.60
CA ASN A 253 -9.89 10.19 -41.89
C ASN A 253 -9.72 9.11 -42.94
#